data_9b25d66929085e644ee40856cf8426a2
#
_entry.id   9b25d66929085e644ee40856cf8426a2
#
_cell.length_a   1.000
_cell.length_b   1.000
_cell.length_c   1.000
_cell.angle_alpha   90.00
_cell.angle_beta   90.00
_cell.angle_gamma   90.00
#
_symmetry.space_group_name_H-M   'P 1'
#
loop_
_entity.id
_entity.type
_entity.pdbx_description
1 polymer ?
#
loop_
_entity_poly.entity_id
_entity_poly.type
_entity_poly.pdbx_seq_one_letter_code
_entity_poly.pdbx_strand_id
1 'polypeptide(L)'
;MDKKDWIIDCREDNNIMKILVINCHCDNRGDEAAIHAMVDELNKLYTNLSITLAIRGIGTRYPNMPSNVKMIRQFCPGSFKSKIAHNIALITKGTLALSHNERILVNEIKDSDIVVHAPGGPSIGDLYYDDEPSYLSIFDLIISMNKKY
;
A
#
# COMPACT_ATOMS: atom_id res chain seq x y z
N MET A 1 15.76 -12.43 24.30
CA MET A 1 15.12 -11.41 23.44
C MET A 1 13.62 -11.63 23.59
N ASP A 2 12.98 -10.77 24.34
CA ASP A 2 11.57 -10.94 24.74
C ASP A 2 10.66 -10.62 23.54
N LYS A 3 9.68 -11.48 23.28
CA LYS A 3 8.71 -11.32 22.17
C LYS A 3 7.78 -10.09 22.29
N LYS A 4 7.96 -9.28 23.34
CA LYS A 4 7.09 -8.13 23.64
C LYS A 4 7.51 -6.82 22.97
N ASP A 5 8.71 -6.72 22.44
CA ASP A 5 9.26 -5.42 21.99
C ASP A 5 8.80 -4.97 20.59
N TRP A 6 7.94 -5.76 19.92
CA TRP A 6 7.46 -5.46 18.57
C TRP A 6 5.98 -5.03 18.51
N ILE A 7 5.28 -5.10 19.64
CA ILE A 7 3.90 -4.60 19.69
C ILE A 7 3.99 -3.10 19.98
N ILE A 8 3.78 -2.27 18.96
CA ILE A 8 3.50 -0.85 19.16
C ILE A 8 2.22 -0.82 20.00
N ASP A 9 2.34 -0.49 21.28
CA ASP A 9 1.19 -0.41 22.19
C ASP A 9 0.36 0.82 21.84
N CYS A 10 -0.53 0.66 20.86
CA CYS A 10 -1.47 1.70 20.41
C CYS A 10 -2.71 1.79 21.31
N ARG A 11 -2.68 1.20 22.53
CA ARG A 11 -3.87 1.07 23.37
C ARG A 11 -4.23 2.31 24.21
N GLU A 12 -3.35 3.30 24.27
CA GLU A 12 -3.56 4.48 25.12
C GLU A 12 -3.96 5.77 24.40
N ASP A 13 -3.80 5.85 23.07
CA ASP A 13 -4.23 7.02 22.33
C ASP A 13 -5.51 6.72 21.54
N ASN A 14 -6.52 7.60 21.67
CA ASN A 14 -7.74 7.62 20.83
C ASN A 14 -7.43 7.86 19.32
N ASN A 15 -6.20 7.71 18.91
CA ASN A 15 -5.75 7.89 17.55
C ASN A 15 -6.08 6.64 16.71
N ILE A 16 -6.68 6.88 15.55
CA ILE A 16 -6.93 5.84 14.55
C ILE A 16 -5.59 5.49 13.88
N MET A 17 -5.17 4.24 14.02
CA MET A 17 -4.01 3.73 13.28
C MET A 17 -4.36 3.59 11.80
N LYS A 18 -3.54 4.16 10.93
CA LYS A 18 -3.75 4.14 9.47
C LYS A 18 -2.71 3.27 8.78
N ILE A 19 -3.16 2.22 8.15
CA ILE A 19 -2.31 1.29 7.40
C ILE A 19 -2.61 1.40 5.91
N LEU A 20 -1.58 1.66 5.11
CA LEU A 20 -1.65 1.59 3.66
C LEU A 20 -1.05 0.26 3.19
N VAL A 21 -1.83 -0.54 2.48
CA VAL A 21 -1.37 -1.79 1.86
C VAL A 21 -1.19 -1.53 0.37
N ILE A 22 0.05 -1.69 -0.10
CA ILE A 22 0.41 -1.48 -1.51
C ILE A 22 0.53 -2.80 -2.28
N ASN A 23 0.50 -2.70 -3.60
CA ASN A 23 0.62 -3.84 -4.52
C ASN A 23 -0.45 -4.91 -4.32
N CYS A 24 -1.67 -4.49 -3.96
CA CYS A 24 -2.79 -5.42 -3.83
C CYS A 24 -3.22 -5.93 -5.21
N HIS A 25 -3.32 -7.24 -5.33
CA HIS A 25 -3.86 -7.94 -6.50
C HIS A 25 -5.11 -8.70 -6.09
N CYS A 26 -6.09 -8.78 -6.98
CA CYS A 26 -7.21 -9.70 -6.81
C CYS A 26 -7.55 -10.44 -8.13
N ASP A 27 -6.52 -10.73 -8.90
CA ASP A 27 -6.66 -11.43 -10.18
C ASP A 27 -6.89 -12.93 -9.98
N ASN A 28 -6.62 -13.45 -8.78
CA ASN A 28 -6.90 -14.82 -8.42
C ASN A 28 -7.46 -14.92 -6.98
N ARG A 29 -8.15 -16.03 -6.70
CA ARG A 29 -8.79 -16.28 -5.40
C ARG A 29 -7.79 -16.44 -4.25
N GLY A 30 -6.57 -16.86 -4.54
CA GLY A 30 -5.51 -16.99 -3.53
C GLY A 30 -5.09 -15.63 -2.98
N ASP A 31 -4.86 -14.66 -3.87
CA ASP A 31 -4.51 -13.29 -3.47
C ASP A 31 -5.67 -12.62 -2.73
N GLU A 32 -6.90 -12.84 -3.20
CA GLU A 32 -8.11 -12.34 -2.52
C GLU A 32 -8.19 -12.89 -1.08
N ALA A 33 -8.05 -14.21 -0.91
CA ALA A 33 -8.11 -14.84 0.40
C ALA A 33 -6.97 -14.37 1.34
N ALA A 34 -5.77 -14.15 0.80
CA ALA A 34 -4.63 -13.67 1.57
C ALA A 34 -4.86 -12.23 2.09
N ILE A 35 -5.43 -11.35 1.26
CA ILE A 35 -5.78 -9.97 1.68
C ILE A 35 -6.89 -10.00 2.74
N HIS A 36 -7.94 -10.82 2.55
CA HIS A 36 -8.99 -10.96 3.56
C HIS A 36 -8.44 -11.44 4.90
N ALA A 37 -7.59 -12.47 4.89
CA ALA A 37 -6.96 -12.99 6.10
C ALA A 37 -6.10 -11.92 6.80
N MET A 38 -5.32 -11.14 6.04
CA MET A 38 -4.53 -10.05 6.59
C MET A 38 -5.41 -8.97 7.23
N VAL A 39 -6.48 -8.55 6.57
CA VAL A 39 -7.41 -7.54 7.09
C VAL A 39 -8.09 -8.04 8.37
N ASP A 40 -8.51 -9.31 8.39
CA ASP A 40 -9.12 -9.92 9.58
C ASP A 40 -8.15 -9.97 10.76
N GLU A 41 -6.89 -10.36 10.54
CA GLU A 41 -5.87 -10.39 11.59
C GLU A 41 -5.52 -8.98 12.09
N LEU A 42 -5.40 -8.00 11.21
CA LEU A 42 -5.16 -6.62 11.62
C LEU A 42 -6.32 -6.06 12.47
N ASN A 43 -7.57 -6.35 12.11
CA ASN A 43 -8.74 -5.95 12.88
C ASN A 43 -8.84 -6.64 14.25
N LYS A 44 -8.25 -7.82 14.42
CA LYS A 44 -8.14 -8.48 15.74
C LYS A 44 -7.07 -7.84 16.62
N LEU A 45 -5.99 -7.35 16.02
CA LEU A 45 -4.86 -6.76 16.73
C LEU A 45 -5.10 -5.32 17.17
N TYR A 46 -5.85 -4.55 16.38
CA TYR A 46 -6.06 -3.12 16.58
C TYR A 46 -7.54 -2.78 16.66
N THR A 47 -7.96 -2.06 17.69
CA THR A 47 -9.37 -1.66 17.90
C THR A 47 -9.77 -0.45 17.07
N ASN A 48 -8.84 0.50 16.86
CA ASN A 48 -9.04 1.72 16.09
C ASN A 48 -8.16 1.69 14.86
N LEU A 49 -8.63 1.07 13.78
CA LEU A 49 -7.86 0.83 12.57
C LEU A 49 -8.59 1.35 11.34
N SER A 50 -7.84 2.03 10.46
CA SER A 50 -8.25 2.37 9.10
C SER A 50 -7.25 1.75 8.12
N ILE A 51 -7.73 0.97 7.17
CA ILE A 51 -6.91 0.30 6.17
C ILE A 51 -7.22 0.87 4.80
N THR A 52 -6.19 1.27 4.06
CA THR A 52 -6.31 1.60 2.64
C THR A 52 -5.62 0.54 1.81
N LEU A 53 -6.36 -0.09 0.90
CA LEU A 53 -5.83 -1.06 -0.07
C LEU A 53 -5.56 -0.33 -1.40
N ALA A 54 -4.30 -0.24 -1.80
CA ALA A 54 -3.90 0.28 -3.10
C ALA A 54 -3.87 -0.88 -4.12
N ILE A 55 -4.89 -0.91 -4.99
CA ILE A 55 -5.16 -2.02 -5.90
C ILE A 55 -4.53 -1.76 -7.26
N ARG A 56 -3.78 -2.72 -7.75
CA ARG A 56 -3.29 -2.79 -9.13
C ARG A 56 -4.38 -3.40 -10.01
N GLY A 57 -4.48 -2.93 -11.23
CA GLY A 57 -5.48 -3.44 -12.16
C GLY A 57 -6.72 -2.54 -12.25
N ILE A 58 -7.43 -2.72 -13.38
CA ILE A 58 -8.63 -1.94 -13.70
C ILE A 58 -9.86 -2.77 -13.32
N GLY A 59 -10.67 -2.23 -12.43
CA GLY A 59 -11.99 -2.83 -12.12
C GLY A 59 -11.99 -3.93 -11.06
N THR A 60 -10.84 -4.27 -10.52
CA THR A 60 -10.73 -5.24 -9.42
C THR A 60 -11.18 -4.63 -8.09
N ARG A 61 -12.00 -5.35 -7.36
CA ARG A 61 -12.47 -4.98 -6.02
C ARG A 61 -12.52 -6.23 -5.15
N TYR A 62 -12.11 -6.09 -3.91
CA TYR A 62 -12.32 -7.14 -2.93
C TYR A 62 -13.77 -7.05 -2.42
N PRO A 63 -14.60 -8.11 -2.61
CA PRO A 63 -15.95 -8.12 -2.08
C PRO A 63 -15.94 -8.23 -0.55
N ASN A 64 -17.01 -7.79 0.09
CA ASN A 64 -17.28 -8.02 1.51
C ASN A 64 -16.19 -7.51 2.48
N MET A 65 -15.45 -6.46 2.12
CA MET A 65 -14.51 -5.83 3.05
C MET A 65 -15.23 -5.10 4.18
N PRO A 66 -14.66 -5.08 5.39
CA PRO A 66 -15.16 -4.28 6.51
C PRO A 66 -15.25 -2.78 6.19
N SER A 67 -16.09 -2.05 6.90
CA SER A 67 -16.34 -0.62 6.67
C SER A 67 -15.12 0.29 6.93
N ASN A 68 -14.15 -0.16 7.70
CA ASN A 68 -12.89 0.53 7.96
C ASN A 68 -11.83 0.31 6.86
N VAL A 69 -12.19 -0.41 5.77
CA VAL A 69 -11.31 -0.67 4.62
C VAL A 69 -11.71 0.22 3.44
N LYS A 70 -10.80 1.06 3.02
CA LYS A 70 -10.90 1.90 1.81
C LYS A 70 -10.09 1.28 0.67
N MET A 71 -10.56 1.39 -0.55
CA MET A 71 -9.84 0.95 -1.74
C MET A 71 -9.51 2.14 -2.62
N ILE A 72 -8.26 2.21 -3.07
CA ILE A 72 -7.80 3.18 -4.06
C ILE A 72 -7.15 2.45 -5.24
N ARG A 73 -7.09 3.12 -6.37
CA ARG A 73 -6.29 2.63 -7.50
C ARG A 73 -4.83 2.99 -7.28
N GLN A 74 -3.96 1.98 -7.28
CA GLN A 74 -2.53 2.21 -7.21
C GLN A 74 -2.03 2.85 -8.51
N PHE A 75 -1.24 3.90 -8.38
CA PHE A 75 -0.49 4.44 -9.52
C PHE A 75 0.64 3.49 -9.89
N CYS A 76 0.75 3.17 -11.19
CA CYS A 76 1.84 2.37 -11.75
C CYS A 76 2.40 3.08 -12.98
N PRO A 77 3.67 3.50 -12.97
CA PRO A 77 4.27 4.24 -14.08
C PRO A 77 4.59 3.31 -15.26
N GLY A 78 3.62 3.08 -16.16
CA GLY A 78 3.78 2.21 -17.33
C GLY A 78 4.26 2.92 -18.60
N SER A 79 3.92 4.20 -18.81
CA SER A 79 4.31 4.97 -19.99
C SER A 79 5.52 5.87 -19.71
N PHE A 80 6.21 6.30 -20.76
CA PHE A 80 7.33 7.25 -20.63
C PHE A 80 6.93 8.53 -19.89
N LYS A 81 5.77 9.10 -20.23
CA LYS A 81 5.25 10.31 -19.55
C LYS A 81 4.96 10.06 -18.07
N SER A 82 4.39 8.89 -17.72
CA SER A 82 4.12 8.54 -16.32
C SER A 82 5.39 8.26 -15.54
N LYS A 83 6.44 7.73 -16.17
CA LYS A 83 7.76 7.54 -15.55
C LYS A 83 8.42 8.90 -15.23
N ILE A 84 8.35 9.87 -16.15
CA ILE A 84 8.85 11.23 -15.87
C ILE A 84 8.07 11.87 -14.72
N ALA A 85 6.74 11.79 -14.74
CA ALA A 85 5.90 12.32 -13.67
C ALA A 85 6.27 11.69 -12.31
N HIS A 86 6.46 10.37 -12.28
CA HIS A 86 6.86 9.65 -11.09
C HIS A 86 8.26 10.06 -10.57
N ASN A 87 9.23 10.25 -11.46
CA ASN A 87 10.55 10.73 -11.08
C ASN A 87 10.50 12.14 -10.46
N ILE A 88 9.61 13.00 -10.95
CA ILE A 88 9.37 14.31 -10.33
C ILE A 88 8.80 14.14 -8.92
N ALA A 89 7.80 13.28 -8.75
CA ALA A 89 7.25 13.00 -7.43
C ALA A 89 8.31 12.42 -6.48
N LEU A 90 9.17 11.52 -6.97
CA LEU A 90 10.27 10.94 -6.21
C LEU A 90 11.27 12.00 -5.73
N ILE A 91 11.80 12.82 -6.65
CA ILE A 91 12.78 13.87 -6.33
C ILE A 91 12.18 14.91 -5.37
N THR A 92 10.91 15.23 -5.53
CA THR A 92 10.21 16.23 -4.69
C THR A 92 9.59 15.61 -3.43
N LYS A 93 9.90 14.35 -3.12
CA LYS A 93 9.38 13.61 -1.96
C LYS A 93 7.84 13.69 -1.87
N GLY A 94 7.17 13.48 -3.00
CA GLY A 94 5.72 13.52 -3.11
C GLY A 94 5.10 14.92 -3.02
N THR A 95 5.89 16.01 -3.09
CA THR A 95 5.31 17.37 -3.09
C THR A 95 4.67 17.71 -4.43
N LEU A 96 5.25 17.26 -5.55
CA LEU A 96 4.76 17.47 -6.90
C LEU A 96 4.36 16.13 -7.54
N ALA A 97 3.16 15.66 -7.26
CA ALA A 97 2.56 14.52 -7.95
C ALA A 97 1.68 15.04 -9.10
N LEU A 98 2.09 14.74 -10.34
CA LEU A 98 1.48 15.33 -11.54
C LEU A 98 0.20 14.63 -11.99
N SER A 99 0.09 13.32 -11.75
CA SER A 99 -1.12 12.58 -12.12
C SER A 99 -2.13 12.52 -10.96
N HIS A 100 -3.41 12.41 -11.30
CA HIS A 100 -4.47 12.31 -10.29
C HIS A 100 -4.30 11.08 -9.37
N ASN A 101 -4.06 9.90 -9.97
CA ASN A 101 -3.90 8.67 -9.20
C ASN A 101 -2.61 8.68 -8.35
N GLU A 102 -1.55 9.28 -8.86
CA GLU A 102 -0.30 9.44 -8.11
C GLU A 102 -0.50 10.36 -6.90
N ARG A 103 -1.24 11.46 -7.06
CA ARG A 103 -1.59 12.37 -5.96
C ARG A 103 -2.37 11.67 -4.87
N ILE A 104 -3.36 10.84 -5.25
CA ILE A 104 -4.11 10.04 -4.28
C ILE A 104 -3.15 9.13 -3.51
N LEU A 105 -2.31 8.37 -4.21
CA LEU A 105 -1.35 7.45 -3.57
C LEU A 105 -0.38 8.19 -2.65
N VAL A 106 0.19 9.31 -3.11
CA VAL A 106 1.09 10.16 -2.29
C VAL A 106 0.41 10.67 -1.02
N ASN A 107 -0.85 11.09 -1.12
CA ASN A 107 -1.59 11.53 0.06
C ASN A 107 -1.85 10.37 1.03
N GLU A 108 -2.21 9.19 0.54
CA GLU A 108 -2.38 8.01 1.40
C GLU A 108 -1.05 7.60 2.06
N ILE A 109 0.08 7.68 1.34
CA ILE A 109 1.41 7.45 1.93
C ILE A 109 1.67 8.49 3.04
N LYS A 110 1.37 9.76 2.81
CA LYS A 110 1.56 10.82 3.83
C LYS A 110 0.72 10.59 5.07
N ASP A 111 -0.52 10.18 4.87
CA ASP A 111 -1.50 10.03 5.95
C ASP A 111 -1.37 8.70 6.71
N SER A 112 -0.70 7.69 6.14
CA SER A 112 -0.50 6.41 6.80
C SER A 112 0.57 6.47 7.88
N ASP A 113 0.38 5.69 8.95
CA ASP A 113 1.38 5.46 9.98
C ASP A 113 2.37 4.37 9.54
N ILE A 114 1.88 3.36 8.84
CA ILE A 114 2.66 2.23 8.30
C ILE A 114 2.22 1.95 6.88
N VAL A 115 3.20 1.64 6.02
CA VAL A 115 2.95 1.09 4.68
C VAL A 115 3.37 -0.38 4.68
N VAL A 116 2.53 -1.25 4.13
CA VAL A 116 2.75 -2.71 4.10
C VAL A 116 2.60 -3.21 2.67
N HIS A 117 3.43 -4.15 2.27
CA HIS A 117 3.24 -4.87 1.01
C HIS A 117 2.12 -5.91 1.15
N ALA A 118 1.24 -5.99 0.16
CA ALA A 118 0.17 -6.99 0.15
C ALA A 118 0.72 -8.42 0.22
N PRO A 119 0.10 -9.31 1.01
CA PRO A 119 0.40 -10.72 0.94
C PRO A 119 -0.10 -11.29 -0.41
N GLY A 120 0.52 -12.35 -0.88
CA GLY A 120 0.13 -13.01 -2.12
C GLY A 120 1.31 -13.46 -2.95
N GLY A 121 1.04 -13.78 -4.21
CA GLY A 121 2.03 -14.30 -5.12
C GLY A 121 3.26 -13.41 -5.30
N PRO A 122 4.36 -13.95 -5.83
CA PRO A 122 5.61 -13.23 -5.96
C PRO A 122 5.41 -12.01 -6.87
N SER A 123 5.42 -10.83 -6.29
CA SER A 123 5.41 -9.56 -7.03
C SER A 123 6.82 -9.20 -7.53
N ILE A 124 7.83 -9.94 -7.08
CA ILE A 124 9.25 -9.76 -7.35
C ILE A 124 9.81 -11.11 -7.78
N GLY A 125 10.58 -11.13 -8.84
CA GLY A 125 11.24 -12.31 -9.35
C GLY A 125 11.10 -12.49 -10.86
N ASP A 126 11.76 -13.51 -11.40
CA ASP A 126 11.93 -13.74 -12.84
C ASP A 126 10.62 -13.81 -13.65
N LEU A 127 9.53 -14.26 -13.02
CA LEU A 127 8.22 -14.35 -13.67
C LEU A 127 7.56 -12.99 -13.94
N TYR A 128 8.00 -11.94 -13.26
CA TYR A 128 7.42 -10.59 -13.33
C TYR A 128 8.44 -9.52 -13.70
N TYR A 129 9.51 -9.93 -14.36
CA TYR A 129 10.65 -9.09 -14.72
C TYR A 129 10.27 -7.78 -15.40
N ASP A 130 9.30 -7.81 -16.31
CA ASP A 130 8.84 -6.62 -17.04
C ASP A 130 8.05 -5.65 -16.15
N ASP A 131 7.39 -6.14 -15.12
CA ASP A 131 6.57 -5.34 -14.19
C ASP A 131 7.33 -4.91 -12.93
N GLU A 132 8.40 -5.61 -12.57
CA GLU A 132 9.18 -5.40 -11.36
C GLU A 132 9.63 -3.94 -11.17
N PRO A 133 10.14 -3.21 -12.19
CA PRO A 133 10.52 -1.82 -12.02
C PRO A 133 9.39 -0.91 -11.57
N SER A 134 8.14 -1.23 -11.95
CA SER A 134 6.97 -0.46 -11.53
C SER A 134 6.55 -0.76 -10.10
N TYR A 135 6.85 -1.95 -9.57
CA TYR A 135 6.66 -2.29 -8.17
C TYR A 135 7.70 -1.60 -7.29
N LEU A 136 8.97 -1.71 -7.69
CA LEU A 136 10.09 -1.16 -6.94
C LEU A 136 10.03 0.37 -6.86
N SER A 137 9.57 1.05 -7.91
CA SER A 137 9.46 2.51 -7.92
C SER A 137 8.54 3.08 -6.83
N ILE A 138 7.53 2.31 -6.39
CA ILE A 138 6.67 2.72 -5.29
C ILE A 138 7.41 2.64 -3.95
N PHE A 139 8.27 1.64 -3.75
CA PHE A 139 9.11 1.56 -2.56
C PHE A 139 10.07 2.73 -2.47
N ASP A 140 10.71 3.11 -3.60
CA ASP A 140 11.59 4.27 -3.66
C ASP A 140 10.86 5.54 -3.24
N LEU A 141 9.60 5.71 -3.68
CA LEU A 141 8.78 6.85 -3.28
C LEU A 141 8.49 6.84 -1.77
N ILE A 142 8.10 5.71 -1.20
CA ILE A 142 7.81 5.56 0.23
C ILE A 142 9.05 5.88 1.07
N ILE A 143 10.21 5.32 0.68
CA ILE A 143 11.49 5.56 1.36
C ILE A 143 11.88 7.03 1.26
N SER A 144 11.73 7.66 0.08
CA SER A 144 12.04 9.08 -0.12
C SER A 144 11.21 10.00 0.78
N MET A 145 10.01 9.57 1.15
CA MET A 145 9.09 10.28 2.03
C MET A 145 9.31 9.97 3.53
N ASN A 146 10.33 9.20 3.88
CA ASN A 146 10.67 8.76 5.25
C ASN A 146 9.52 8.05 5.98
N LYS A 147 8.71 7.29 5.25
CA LYS A 147 7.64 6.50 5.86
C LYS A 147 8.15 5.14 6.33
N LYS A 148 7.59 4.65 7.44
CA LYS A 148 7.84 3.28 7.92
C LYS A 148 7.26 2.29 6.92
N TYR A 149 8.09 1.33 6.55
CA TYR A 149 7.74 0.28 5.60
C TYR A 149 8.17 -1.08 6.16
#